data_049a6b7b4ca9e6e188e29719f20361a7
#
_entry.id   049a6b7b4ca9e6e188e29719f20361a7
#
_cell.length_a   1.000
_cell.length_b   1.000
_cell.length_c   1.000
_cell.angle_alpha   90.00
_cell.angle_beta   90.00
_cell.angle_gamma   90.00
#
_symmetry.space_group_name_H-M   'P 1'
#
loop_
_entity.id
_entity.type
_entity.pdbx_description
1 polymer ?
#
loop_
_entity_poly.entity_id
_entity_poly.type
_entity_poly.pdbx_seq_one_letter_code
_entity_poly.pdbx_strand_id
1 'polypeptide(L)'
;MNTKGKIAGIISNLVIVEVDGPVSQNEICYIKTSDVKLMAEVIRIGGKNAYIQVFESTRGLKTGVEVEFTGHMLEATLGPGILSKNFDGLQHDLDKMEGIFLKKGDYTPALEDDKIWVFKPLANPGDEVIAGSWLGEVKENWIPHKIMVPFNFKGI
;
A
#
# COMPACT_ATOMS: atom_id res chain seq x y z
N MET A 1 16.62 5.03 -3.48
CA MET A 1 17.05 4.19 -2.31
C MET A 1 16.03 4.42 -1.23
N ASN A 2 15.49 3.37 -0.66
CA ASN A 2 14.53 3.52 0.44
C ASN A 2 15.30 3.81 1.73
N THR A 3 14.86 4.82 2.50
CA THR A 3 15.40 5.12 3.82
C THR A 3 15.14 3.95 4.76
N LYS A 4 16.10 3.66 5.63
CA LYS A 4 15.99 2.64 6.67
C LYS A 4 16.13 3.29 8.04
N GLY A 5 15.73 2.54 9.05
CA GLY A 5 15.90 2.94 10.43
C GLY A 5 15.86 1.75 11.37
N LYS A 6 16.06 2.03 12.65
CA LYS A 6 15.96 1.02 13.71
C LYS A 6 15.07 1.52 14.83
N ILE A 7 14.27 0.62 15.38
CA ILE A 7 13.43 0.94 16.54
C ILE A 7 14.30 1.34 17.73
N ALA A 8 14.12 2.57 18.20
CA ALA A 8 14.77 3.14 19.38
C ALA A 8 13.87 3.04 20.63
N GLY A 9 12.54 3.06 20.46
CA GLY A 9 11.59 2.98 21.56
C GLY A 9 10.21 2.57 21.12
N ILE A 10 9.40 2.06 22.05
CA ILE A 10 8.03 1.57 21.79
C ILE A 10 7.13 2.06 22.93
N ILE A 11 6.04 2.75 22.58
CA ILE A 11 5.04 3.25 23.52
C ILE A 11 3.66 2.86 22.99
N SER A 12 3.14 1.70 23.40
CA SER A 12 1.90 1.15 22.85
C SER A 12 2.02 0.93 21.34
N ASN A 13 1.15 1.53 20.52
CA ASN A 13 1.22 1.48 19.06
C ASN A 13 2.11 2.57 18.44
N LEU A 14 2.67 3.46 19.26
CA LEU A 14 3.63 4.47 18.83
C LEU A 14 5.05 3.91 18.93
N VAL A 15 5.77 3.90 17.83
CA VAL A 15 7.16 3.40 17.77
C VAL A 15 8.09 4.55 17.35
N ILE A 16 9.20 4.68 18.05
CA ILE A 16 10.24 5.67 17.78
C ILE A 16 11.32 4.97 16.99
N VAL A 17 11.64 5.51 15.82
CA VAL A 17 12.64 4.94 14.88
C VAL A 17 13.75 5.95 14.66
N GLU A 18 14.99 5.57 14.93
CA GLU A 18 16.15 6.33 14.50
C GLU A 18 16.40 6.03 13.01
N VAL A 19 16.38 7.08 12.17
CA VAL A 19 16.44 6.97 10.72
C VAL A 19 17.82 7.32 10.17
N ASP A 20 18.22 6.65 9.08
CA ASP A 20 19.51 6.84 8.42
C ASP A 20 19.44 7.76 7.19
N GLY A 21 18.26 8.28 6.87
CA GLY A 21 18.02 9.14 5.69
C GLY A 21 16.77 10.02 5.85
N PRO A 22 16.38 10.70 4.77
CA PRO A 22 15.19 11.54 4.77
C PRO A 22 13.91 10.70 4.87
N VAL A 23 12.96 11.19 5.65
CA VAL A 23 11.63 10.61 5.83
C VAL A 23 10.61 11.73 5.79
N SER A 24 9.43 11.46 5.25
CA SER A 24 8.34 12.42 5.14
C SER A 24 7.21 12.11 6.14
N GLN A 25 6.47 13.12 6.56
CA GLN A 25 5.24 12.91 7.33
C GLN A 25 4.19 12.22 6.47
N ASN A 26 3.40 11.35 7.06
CA ASN A 26 2.40 10.47 6.44
C ASN A 26 3.00 9.39 5.51
N GLU A 27 4.31 9.25 5.48
CA GLU A 27 4.98 8.19 4.73
C GLU A 27 4.68 6.84 5.36
N ILE A 28 4.41 5.85 4.52
CA ILE A 28 4.24 4.46 4.95
C ILE A 28 5.61 3.81 5.15
N CYS A 29 5.70 3.02 6.20
CA CYS A 29 6.87 2.22 6.49
C CYS A 29 6.49 0.83 6.99
N TYR A 30 7.46 -0.07 6.96
CA TYR A 30 7.28 -1.46 7.35
C TYR A 30 8.32 -1.88 8.37
N ILE A 31 7.86 -2.41 9.50
CA ILE A 31 8.71 -3.02 10.52
C ILE A 31 8.91 -4.50 10.14
N LYS A 32 10.15 -4.90 9.89
CA LYS A 32 10.50 -6.27 9.52
C LYS A 32 10.90 -7.09 10.74
N THR A 33 10.01 -7.94 11.20
CA THR A 33 10.36 -8.96 12.21
C THR A 33 10.75 -10.26 11.52
N SER A 34 11.21 -11.27 12.29
CA SER A 34 11.52 -12.61 11.75
C SER A 34 10.32 -13.28 11.07
N ASP A 35 9.12 -13.01 11.55
CA ASP A 35 7.93 -13.78 11.22
C ASP A 35 6.91 -13.00 10.40
N VAL A 36 6.88 -11.67 10.59
CA VAL A 36 5.85 -10.82 9.99
C VAL A 36 6.40 -9.44 9.63
N LYS A 37 5.74 -8.80 8.69
CA LYS A 37 5.97 -7.43 8.27
C LYS A 37 4.77 -6.60 8.75
N LEU A 38 5.01 -5.58 9.58
CA LEU A 38 3.96 -4.72 10.13
C LEU A 38 3.96 -3.37 9.44
N MET A 39 2.79 -2.91 9.02
CA MET A 39 2.62 -1.60 8.41
C MET A 39 2.50 -0.52 9.48
N ALA A 40 3.11 0.63 9.19
CA ALA A 40 3.01 1.82 10.03
C ALA A 40 3.08 3.08 9.20
N GLU A 41 2.61 4.18 9.78
CA GLU A 41 2.62 5.51 9.18
C GLU A 41 3.44 6.47 10.03
N VAL A 42 4.22 7.35 9.38
CA VAL A 42 4.98 8.42 10.03
C VAL A 42 4.03 9.53 10.46
N ILE A 43 3.80 9.68 11.75
CA ILE A 43 2.93 10.73 12.29
C ILE A 43 3.68 11.99 12.70
N ARG A 44 5.00 11.88 12.97
CA ARG A 44 5.83 13.01 13.36
C ARG A 44 7.30 12.73 13.07
N ILE A 45 8.04 13.78 12.77
CA ILE A 45 9.51 13.75 12.63
C ILE A 45 10.12 14.72 13.64
N GLY A 46 11.20 14.30 14.31
CA GLY A 46 11.92 15.11 15.27
C GLY A 46 13.41 14.79 15.26
N GLY A 47 14.20 15.65 14.63
CA GLY A 47 15.64 15.44 14.47
C GLY A 47 15.94 14.18 13.65
N LYS A 48 16.65 13.22 14.24
CA LYS A 48 16.95 11.92 13.62
C LYS A 48 15.89 10.85 13.89
N ASN A 49 14.80 11.21 14.55
CA ASN A 49 13.77 10.24 14.92
C ASN A 49 12.48 10.46 14.10
N ALA A 50 11.95 9.36 13.56
CA ALA A 50 10.59 9.26 13.07
C ALA A 50 9.72 8.63 14.15
N TYR A 51 8.56 9.20 14.41
CA TYR A 51 7.52 8.65 15.28
C TYR A 51 6.49 8.02 14.36
N ILE A 52 6.38 6.71 14.42
CA ILE A 52 5.50 5.95 13.55
C ILE A 52 4.37 5.32 14.35
N GLN A 53 3.17 5.33 13.80
CA GLN A 53 2.01 4.62 14.35
C GLN A 53 1.85 3.31 13.64
N VAL A 54 1.96 2.21 14.38
CA VAL A 54 1.72 0.86 13.86
C VAL A 54 0.23 0.58 13.84
N PHE A 55 -0.29 0.10 12.72
CA PHE A 55 -1.73 -0.18 12.56
C PHE A 55 -2.16 -1.46 13.28
N GLU A 56 -1.23 -2.37 13.48
CA GLU A 56 -1.44 -3.65 14.11
C GLU A 56 -0.86 -3.72 15.54
N SER A 57 -1.01 -4.88 16.20
CA SER A 57 -0.46 -5.08 17.53
C SER A 57 1.07 -5.05 17.54
N THR A 58 1.65 -4.19 18.37
CA THR A 58 3.09 -4.08 18.63
C THR A 58 3.64 -5.14 19.60
N ARG A 59 2.80 -6.04 20.12
CA ARG A 59 3.24 -7.10 21.05
C ARG A 59 4.39 -7.90 20.46
N GLY A 60 5.46 -8.05 21.25
CA GLY A 60 6.65 -8.79 20.85
C GLY A 60 7.65 -8.01 20.00
N LEU A 61 7.35 -6.76 19.62
CA LEU A 61 8.36 -5.88 19.03
C LEU A 61 9.47 -5.57 20.03
N LYS A 62 10.68 -5.42 19.50
CA LYS A 62 11.88 -5.10 20.29
C LYS A 62 12.58 -3.88 19.68
N THR A 63 13.35 -3.17 20.49
CA THR A 63 14.29 -2.16 20.00
C THR A 63 15.36 -2.80 19.12
N GLY A 64 15.90 -2.04 18.17
CA GLY A 64 16.90 -2.51 17.20
C GLY A 64 16.34 -3.22 15.96
N VAL A 65 15.03 -3.52 15.91
CA VAL A 65 14.39 -4.10 14.73
C VAL A 65 14.41 -3.09 13.57
N GLU A 66 14.68 -3.58 12.35
CA GLU A 66 14.75 -2.77 11.12
C GLU A 66 13.38 -2.28 10.69
N VAL A 67 13.35 -1.02 10.25
CA VAL A 67 12.19 -0.38 9.64
C VAL A 67 12.59 0.12 8.25
N GLU A 68 11.79 -0.20 7.24
CA GLU A 68 11.95 0.31 5.87
C GLU A 68 10.87 1.34 5.55
N PHE A 69 11.30 2.51 5.08
CA PHE A 69 10.42 3.58 4.63
C PHE A 69 10.23 3.48 3.13
N THR A 70 9.00 3.71 2.65
CA THR A 70 8.62 3.47 1.25
C THR A 70 8.86 4.65 0.33
N GLY A 71 8.96 5.87 0.87
CA GLY A 71 9.05 7.11 0.11
C GLY A 71 7.69 7.63 -0.39
N HIS A 72 6.58 6.97 -0.04
CA HIS A 72 5.23 7.38 -0.44
C HIS A 72 4.22 7.22 0.70
N MET A 73 3.10 7.92 0.60
CA MET A 73 1.96 7.81 1.51
C MET A 73 1.18 6.52 1.25
N LEU A 74 0.13 6.29 2.05
CA LEU A 74 -0.80 5.19 1.82
C LEU A 74 -1.45 5.34 0.44
N GLU A 75 -1.40 4.28 -0.34
CA GLU A 75 -1.95 4.22 -1.69
C GLU A 75 -3.01 3.12 -1.77
N ALA A 76 -4.08 3.40 -2.51
CA ALA A 76 -5.08 2.40 -2.84
C ALA A 76 -4.78 1.78 -4.20
N THR A 77 -4.79 0.45 -4.27
CA THR A 77 -4.66 -0.30 -5.52
C THR A 77 -6.02 -0.33 -6.22
N LEU A 78 -6.11 0.30 -7.39
CA LEU A 78 -7.33 0.38 -8.17
C LEU A 78 -7.20 -0.43 -9.46
N GLY A 79 -8.24 -1.18 -9.79
CA GLY A 79 -8.25 -2.00 -11.00
C GLY A 79 -9.50 -2.86 -11.11
N PRO A 80 -9.62 -3.64 -12.20
CA PRO A 80 -10.70 -4.61 -12.35
C PRO A 80 -10.70 -5.63 -11.21
N GLY A 81 -11.87 -5.89 -10.65
CA GLY A 81 -12.04 -6.77 -9.49
C GLY A 81 -12.24 -6.05 -8.17
N ILE A 82 -12.22 -4.70 -8.16
CA ILE A 82 -12.46 -3.91 -6.95
C ILE A 82 -13.95 -3.65 -6.69
N LEU A 83 -14.76 -3.65 -7.74
CA LEU A 83 -16.18 -3.37 -7.61
C LEU A 83 -16.92 -4.47 -6.84
N SER A 84 -17.94 -4.07 -6.08
CA SER A 84 -18.77 -4.96 -5.27
C SER A 84 -18.01 -5.65 -4.12
N LYS A 85 -16.89 -5.08 -3.68
CA LYS A 85 -16.16 -5.51 -2.49
C LYS A 85 -16.21 -4.44 -1.40
N ASN A 86 -16.04 -4.86 -0.18
CA ASN A 86 -15.97 -3.99 1.00
C ASN A 86 -14.54 -3.99 1.53
N PHE A 87 -13.97 -2.81 1.69
CA PHE A 87 -12.60 -2.65 2.18
C PHE A 87 -12.57 -1.83 3.47
N ASP A 88 -11.58 -2.09 4.30
CA ASP A 88 -11.21 -1.20 5.39
C ASP A 88 -10.34 -0.02 4.90
N GLY A 89 -9.90 0.85 5.84
CA GLY A 89 -9.04 2.00 5.51
C GLY A 89 -7.62 1.66 5.02
N LEU A 90 -7.20 0.42 5.14
CA LEU A 90 -5.92 -0.10 4.63
C LEU A 90 -6.09 -0.99 3.40
N GLN A 91 -7.31 -1.01 2.85
CA GLN A 91 -7.71 -1.80 1.70
C GLN A 91 -7.64 -3.34 1.91
N HIS A 92 -7.88 -3.80 3.14
CA HIS A 92 -8.13 -5.23 3.37
C HIS A 92 -9.55 -5.57 2.93
N ASP A 93 -9.69 -6.67 2.19
CA ASP A 93 -10.99 -7.19 1.74
C ASP A 93 -11.75 -7.78 2.95
N LEU A 94 -12.77 -7.07 3.44
CA LEU A 94 -13.53 -7.44 4.63
C LEU A 94 -14.32 -8.74 4.44
N ASP A 95 -14.67 -9.09 3.21
CA ASP A 95 -15.40 -10.33 2.92
C ASP A 95 -14.49 -11.57 3.03
N LYS A 96 -13.16 -11.38 3.00
CA LYS A 96 -12.15 -12.42 3.16
C LYS A 96 -11.57 -12.51 4.57
N MET A 97 -11.92 -11.55 5.44
CA MET A 97 -11.40 -11.52 6.80
C MET A 97 -12.01 -12.64 7.66
N GLU A 98 -11.16 -13.43 8.29
CA GLU A 98 -11.56 -14.38 9.32
C GLU A 98 -11.56 -13.70 10.69
N GLY A 99 -12.72 -13.26 11.16
CA GLY A 99 -12.92 -12.68 12.49
C GLY A 99 -13.08 -11.15 12.48
N ILE A 100 -13.14 -10.57 13.70
CA ILE A 100 -13.45 -9.15 13.92
C ILE A 100 -12.20 -8.27 13.94
N PHE A 101 -11.02 -8.87 14.13
CA PHE A 101 -9.75 -8.16 14.26
C PHE A 101 -8.76 -8.59 13.18
N LEU A 102 -7.99 -7.63 12.67
CA LEU A 102 -6.86 -7.90 11.78
C LEU A 102 -5.87 -8.86 12.44
N LYS A 103 -5.56 -9.95 11.75
CA LYS A 103 -4.46 -10.83 12.16
C LYS A 103 -3.14 -10.12 11.87
N LYS A 104 -2.22 -10.20 12.82
CA LYS A 104 -0.90 -9.59 12.73
C LYS A 104 -0.14 -10.10 11.49
N GLY A 105 0.24 -9.18 10.59
CA GLY A 105 0.99 -9.48 9.36
C GLY A 105 0.17 -10.11 8.24
N ASP A 106 -1.17 -10.07 8.34
CA ASP A 106 -2.05 -10.58 7.30
C ASP A 106 -2.34 -9.47 6.28
N TYR A 107 -1.76 -9.60 5.09
CA TYR A 107 -1.98 -8.69 3.97
C TYR A 107 -2.66 -9.45 2.84
N THR A 108 -3.96 -9.30 2.75
CA THR A 108 -4.72 -9.80 1.61
C THR A 108 -4.67 -8.76 0.49
N PRO A 109 -4.14 -9.08 -0.71
CA PRO A 109 -4.18 -8.16 -1.83
C PRO A 109 -5.61 -7.72 -2.15
N ALA A 110 -5.80 -6.42 -2.43
CA ALA A 110 -7.11 -5.87 -2.78
C ALA A 110 -7.65 -6.44 -4.11
N LEU A 111 -6.75 -6.74 -5.03
CA LEU A 111 -7.05 -7.35 -6.32
C LEU A 111 -6.53 -8.80 -6.35
N GLU A 112 -7.22 -9.63 -7.12
CA GLU A 112 -6.83 -11.03 -7.36
C GLU A 112 -5.92 -11.06 -8.59
N ASP A 113 -4.62 -11.29 -8.38
CA ASP A 113 -3.60 -11.26 -9.45
C ASP A 113 -3.76 -12.40 -10.45
N ASP A 114 -4.40 -13.50 -10.07
CA ASP A 114 -4.66 -14.68 -10.90
C ASP A 114 -5.93 -14.56 -11.74
N LYS A 115 -6.75 -13.53 -11.51
CA LYS A 115 -8.00 -13.32 -12.24
C LYS A 115 -7.74 -12.76 -13.63
N ILE A 116 -8.12 -13.52 -14.64
CA ILE A 116 -7.98 -13.12 -16.05
C ILE A 116 -9.22 -12.33 -16.49
N TRP A 117 -8.97 -11.20 -17.12
CA TRP A 117 -10.01 -10.32 -17.65
C TRP A 117 -9.96 -10.28 -19.18
N VAL A 118 -11.13 -10.33 -19.84
CA VAL A 118 -11.22 -10.15 -21.30
C VAL A 118 -11.09 -8.66 -21.59
N PHE A 119 -9.94 -8.25 -22.11
CA PHE A 119 -9.65 -6.87 -22.48
C PHE A 119 -10.18 -6.54 -23.87
N LYS A 120 -10.95 -5.46 -23.98
CA LYS A 120 -11.42 -4.89 -25.25
C LYS A 120 -10.65 -3.58 -25.50
N PRO A 121 -9.76 -3.52 -26.49
CA PRO A 121 -9.00 -2.32 -26.79
C PRO A 121 -9.90 -1.20 -27.32
N LEU A 122 -9.57 0.04 -26.93
CA LEU A 122 -10.16 1.27 -27.45
C LEU A 122 -9.10 2.11 -28.18
N ALA A 123 -7.84 2.00 -27.80
CA ALA A 123 -6.71 2.57 -28.51
C ALA A 123 -6.12 1.53 -29.48
N ASN A 124 -5.52 2.00 -30.57
CA ASN A 124 -4.82 1.17 -31.55
C ASN A 124 -3.32 1.29 -31.37
N PRO A 125 -2.52 0.28 -31.79
CA PRO A 125 -1.08 0.41 -31.86
C PRO A 125 -0.69 1.60 -32.77
N GLY A 126 0.14 2.50 -32.24
CA GLY A 126 0.55 3.72 -32.93
C GLY A 126 -0.25 4.98 -32.57
N ASP A 127 -1.30 4.86 -31.78
CA ASP A 127 -2.00 6.03 -31.25
C ASP A 127 -1.13 6.77 -30.22
N GLU A 128 -1.08 8.09 -30.29
CA GLU A 128 -0.47 8.91 -29.26
C GLU A 128 -1.40 8.96 -28.02
N VAL A 129 -0.87 8.60 -26.87
CA VAL A 129 -1.62 8.56 -25.61
C VAL A 129 -0.96 9.44 -24.55
N ILE A 130 -1.79 10.08 -23.75
CA ILE A 130 -1.40 10.91 -22.60
C ILE A 130 -2.06 10.39 -21.32
N ALA A 131 -1.65 10.92 -20.19
CA ALA A 131 -2.26 10.60 -18.90
C ALA A 131 -3.79 10.72 -18.94
N GLY A 132 -4.49 9.68 -18.49
CA GLY A 132 -5.95 9.59 -18.52
C GLY A 132 -6.55 9.14 -19.85
N SER A 133 -5.78 8.97 -20.93
CA SER A 133 -6.30 8.36 -22.19
C SER A 133 -6.77 6.93 -21.93
N TRP A 134 -7.89 6.54 -22.51
CA TRP A 134 -8.43 5.20 -22.37
C TRP A 134 -7.74 4.23 -23.35
N LEU A 135 -7.07 3.24 -22.80
CA LEU A 135 -6.44 2.15 -23.56
C LEU A 135 -7.45 1.09 -23.99
N GLY A 136 -8.41 0.83 -23.12
CA GLY A 136 -9.42 -0.18 -23.37
C GLY A 136 -10.40 -0.31 -22.21
N GLU A 137 -11.17 -1.39 -22.23
CA GLU A 137 -12.13 -1.72 -21.19
C GLU A 137 -12.16 -3.21 -20.89
N VAL A 138 -12.52 -3.55 -19.68
CA VAL A 138 -12.89 -4.90 -19.27
C VAL A 138 -14.28 -4.89 -18.67
N LYS A 139 -15.02 -5.96 -18.85
CA LYS A 139 -16.36 -6.09 -18.29
C LYS A 139 -16.25 -6.60 -16.85
N GLU A 140 -16.53 -5.74 -15.88
CA GLU A 140 -16.61 -6.09 -14.48
C GLU A 140 -18.08 -6.08 -14.05
N ASN A 141 -18.64 -7.27 -13.85
CA ASN A 141 -20.07 -7.48 -13.65
C ASN A 141 -20.90 -6.87 -14.81
N TRP A 142 -21.63 -5.78 -14.54
CA TRP A 142 -22.44 -5.04 -15.51
C TRP A 142 -21.82 -3.69 -15.93
N ILE A 143 -20.64 -3.36 -15.40
CA ILE A 143 -19.93 -2.09 -15.65
C ILE A 143 -18.76 -2.32 -16.61
N PRO A 144 -18.59 -1.49 -17.65
CA PRO A 144 -17.37 -1.44 -18.44
C PRO A 144 -16.30 -0.67 -17.65
N HIS A 145 -15.41 -1.41 -16.98
CA HIS A 145 -14.27 -0.84 -16.26
C HIS A 145 -13.23 -0.34 -17.26
N LYS A 146 -12.97 0.97 -17.26
CA LYS A 146 -12.03 1.60 -18.19
C LYS A 146 -10.60 1.46 -17.69
N ILE A 147 -9.71 1.04 -18.57
CA ILE A 147 -8.28 0.99 -18.33
C ILE A 147 -7.66 2.21 -18.98
N MET A 148 -6.98 3.03 -18.19
CA MET A 148 -6.41 4.29 -18.64
C MET A 148 -4.89 4.32 -18.49
N VAL A 149 -4.27 5.23 -19.22
CA VAL A 149 -2.85 5.57 -19.05
C VAL A 149 -2.63 6.21 -17.68
N PRO A 150 -1.71 5.69 -16.85
CA PRO A 150 -1.41 6.27 -15.53
C PRO A 150 -0.99 7.74 -15.62
N PHE A 151 -1.24 8.48 -14.54
CA PHE A 151 -0.71 9.85 -14.41
C PHE A 151 0.82 9.84 -14.50
N ASN A 152 1.39 10.87 -15.12
CA ASN A 152 2.83 11.01 -15.43
C ASN A 152 3.36 10.10 -16.56
N PHE A 153 2.50 9.37 -17.26
CA PHE A 153 2.87 8.63 -18.46
C PHE A 153 2.35 9.30 -19.73
N LYS A 154 3.13 9.22 -20.79
CA LYS A 154 2.75 9.51 -22.17
C LYS A 154 3.58 8.63 -23.10
N GLY A 155 3.06 8.33 -24.28
CA GLY A 155 3.77 7.48 -25.24
C GLY A 155 2.98 7.25 -26.52
N ILE A 156 3.47 6.34 -27.32
CA ILE A 156 2.83 5.85 -28.55
C ILE A 156 2.65 4.36 -28.42
#